data_f58d8a10b83348f423e0ad713333f0c1
#
_entry.id   f58d8a10b83348f423e0ad713333f0c1
#
_cell.length_a   1.000
_cell.length_b   1.000
_cell.length_c   1.000
_cell.angle_alpha   90.00
_cell.angle_beta   90.00
_cell.angle_gamma   90.00
#
_symmetry.space_group_name_H-M   'P 1'
#
loop_
_entity.id
_entity.type
_entity.pdbx_description
1 polymer ?
#
loop_
_entity_poly.entity_id
_entity_poly.type
_entity_poly.pdbx_seq_one_letter_code
_entity_poly.pdbx_strand_id
1 'polypeptide(L)'
;PRTIKYLNYPFNYGMILNTNNSGDNDPLDAIVIGNRFEIGDTIQAKPIAIINTLDKGKSDPKILFIHSSSPLHQISSKKELKEKFPGVLKIIKIWLNNYKKESEVIDIQGQKNAIKLIKKSTIK
;
A
#
# COMPACT_ATOMS: atom_id res chain seq x y z
N PRO A 1 -12.96 -13.18 22.66
CA PRO A 1 -11.82 -13.88 22.08
C PRO A 1 -12.23 -14.53 20.85
N ARG A 2 -13.00 -14.87 20.32
CA ARG A 2 -13.33 -15.44 19.08
C ARG A 2 -13.34 -14.48 17.97
N THR A 3 -13.16 -13.27 18.20
CA THR A 3 -13.31 -12.25 17.20
C THR A 3 -12.20 -12.19 16.18
N ILE A 4 -11.14 -12.92 16.35
CA ILE A 4 -9.97 -12.85 15.48
C ILE A 4 -10.28 -13.16 14.03
N LYS A 5 -11.18 -14.09 13.77
CA LYS A 5 -11.52 -14.45 12.40
C LYS A 5 -12.25 -13.34 11.64
N TYR A 6 -12.69 -12.30 12.33
CA TYR A 6 -13.38 -11.17 11.71
C TYR A 6 -12.50 -9.93 11.61
N LEU A 7 -11.22 -10.06 11.88
CA LEU A 7 -10.30 -8.93 11.72
C LEU A 7 -10.29 -8.49 10.28
N ASN A 8 -10.56 -7.22 10.07
CA ASN A 8 -10.40 -6.59 8.77
C ASN A 8 -8.94 -6.17 8.58
N TYR A 9 -8.60 -5.73 7.38
CA TYR A 9 -7.31 -5.12 7.14
C TYR A 9 -7.11 -3.96 8.12
N PRO A 10 -5.91 -3.80 8.68
CA PRO A 10 -5.63 -2.66 9.57
C PRO A 10 -5.55 -1.33 8.85
N PHE A 11 -5.69 -1.32 7.54
CA PHE A 11 -5.67 -0.16 6.68
C PHE A 11 -6.57 -0.44 5.49
N ASN A 12 -6.85 0.60 4.67
CA ASN A 12 -7.66 0.41 3.47
C ASN A 12 -6.82 -0.23 2.38
N TYR A 13 -7.44 -1.13 1.63
CA TYR A 13 -6.79 -1.82 0.52
C TYR A 13 -7.62 -1.61 -0.74
N GLY A 14 -6.99 -1.23 -1.81
CA GLY A 14 -7.69 -0.96 -3.06
C GLY A 14 -6.77 -1.02 -4.26
N MET A 15 -7.18 -0.36 -5.32
CA MET A 15 -6.40 -0.33 -6.55
C MET A 15 -6.31 1.09 -7.09
N ILE A 16 -5.24 1.34 -7.83
CA ILE A 16 -5.01 2.64 -8.46
C ILE A 16 -5.66 2.61 -9.83
N LEU A 17 -6.61 3.55 -10.05
CA LEU A 17 -7.34 3.62 -11.31
C LEU A 17 -6.39 3.92 -12.48
N ASN A 18 -6.73 3.42 -13.64
CA ASN A 18 -6.00 3.65 -14.89
C ASN A 18 -4.55 3.20 -14.86
N THR A 19 -4.26 2.14 -14.10
CA THR A 19 -2.92 1.54 -14.07
C THR A 19 -2.99 0.08 -14.44
N ASN A 20 -1.85 -0.45 -14.89
CA ASN A 20 -1.70 -1.84 -15.25
C ASN A 20 -0.29 -2.30 -14.84
N ASN A 21 -0.23 -3.23 -13.89
CA ASN A 21 1.05 -3.79 -13.45
C ASN A 21 1.53 -4.80 -14.49
N SER A 22 2.75 -4.59 -15.01
CA SER A 22 3.29 -5.45 -16.05
C SER A 22 3.47 -6.91 -15.63
N GLY A 23 3.56 -7.14 -14.30
CA GLY A 23 3.77 -8.51 -13.81
C GLY A 23 2.55 -9.40 -13.89
N ASP A 24 1.34 -8.84 -13.76
CA ASP A 24 0.10 -9.62 -13.70
C ASP A 24 -1.04 -9.04 -14.53
N ASN A 25 -0.83 -7.93 -15.22
CA ASN A 25 -1.83 -7.22 -16.02
C ASN A 25 -3.05 -6.73 -15.25
N ASP A 26 -2.94 -6.69 -13.92
CA ASP A 26 -3.97 -6.11 -13.06
C ASP A 26 -3.62 -4.68 -12.68
N PRO A 27 -4.59 -3.87 -12.22
CA PRO A 27 -4.26 -2.55 -11.69
C PRO A 27 -3.25 -2.64 -10.54
N LEU A 28 -2.47 -1.59 -10.35
CA LEU A 28 -1.57 -1.52 -9.20
C LEU A 28 -2.37 -1.50 -7.90
N ASP A 29 -1.92 -2.25 -6.91
CA ASP A 29 -2.55 -2.29 -5.60
C ASP A 29 -2.15 -1.06 -4.77
N ALA A 30 -3.09 -0.61 -3.95
CA ALA A 30 -2.89 0.52 -3.06
C ALA A 30 -3.20 0.12 -1.62
N ILE A 31 -2.37 0.61 -0.71
CA ILE A 31 -2.64 0.55 0.73
C ILE A 31 -2.81 2.00 1.17
N VAL A 32 -3.92 2.32 1.82
CA VAL A 32 -4.24 3.70 2.16
C VAL A 32 -4.44 3.84 3.66
N ILE A 33 -3.65 4.72 4.26
CA ILE A 33 -3.80 5.10 5.66
C ILE A 33 -4.80 6.25 5.72
N GLY A 34 -5.90 6.06 6.43
CA GLY A 34 -6.95 7.06 6.55
C GLY A 34 -8.17 6.46 7.21
N ASN A 35 -9.29 7.19 7.13
CA ASN A 35 -10.55 6.66 7.62
C ASN A 35 -10.92 5.39 6.85
N ARG A 36 -11.76 4.58 7.44
CA ARG A 36 -12.24 3.39 6.76
C ARG A 36 -13.15 3.80 5.60
N PHE A 37 -12.81 3.36 4.41
CA PHE A 37 -13.62 3.61 3.21
C PHE A 37 -14.45 2.38 2.87
N GLU A 38 -15.56 2.61 2.17
CA GLU A 38 -16.42 1.51 1.74
C GLU A 38 -16.01 1.01 0.36
N ILE A 39 -16.35 -0.25 0.08
CA ILE A 39 -16.10 -0.84 -1.23
C ILE A 39 -16.83 -0.02 -2.29
N GLY A 40 -16.11 0.35 -3.33
CA GLY A 40 -16.66 1.17 -4.41
C GLY A 40 -16.34 2.66 -4.30
N ASP A 41 -15.85 3.10 -3.14
CA ASP A 41 -15.44 4.49 -2.99
C ASP A 41 -14.25 4.81 -3.86
N THR A 42 -14.25 6.00 -4.46
CA THR A 42 -13.11 6.55 -5.17
C THR A 42 -12.57 7.73 -4.38
N ILE A 43 -11.30 7.68 -4.03
CA ILE A 43 -10.67 8.71 -3.20
C ILE A 43 -9.38 9.19 -3.85
N GLN A 44 -8.90 10.34 -3.37
CA GLN A 44 -7.59 10.85 -3.72
C GLN A 44 -6.70 10.78 -2.50
N ALA A 45 -5.46 10.36 -2.69
CA ALA A 45 -4.52 10.23 -1.59
C ALA A 45 -3.10 10.47 -2.11
N LYS A 46 -2.21 10.77 -1.18
CA LYS A 46 -0.82 11.12 -1.49
C LYS A 46 0.07 9.89 -1.40
N PRO A 47 0.81 9.54 -2.47
CA PRO A 47 1.73 8.41 -2.41
C PRO A 47 2.94 8.75 -1.54
N ILE A 48 3.33 7.81 -0.69
CA ILE A 48 4.41 7.99 0.29
C ILE A 48 5.56 7.01 0.03
N ALA A 49 5.24 5.78 -0.35
CA ALA A 49 6.24 4.73 -0.48
C ALA A 49 5.76 3.64 -1.42
N ILE A 50 6.70 2.84 -1.88
CA ILE A 50 6.40 1.62 -2.62
C ILE A 50 6.87 0.43 -1.80
N ILE A 51 6.00 -0.56 -1.67
CA ILE A 51 6.30 -1.81 -0.99
C ILE A 51 6.44 -2.87 -2.06
N ASN A 52 7.66 -3.32 -2.27
CA ASN A 52 7.92 -4.35 -3.27
C ASN A 52 7.68 -5.70 -2.64
N THR A 53 6.69 -6.41 -3.15
CA THR A 53 6.35 -7.75 -2.69
C THR A 53 6.42 -8.75 -3.83
N LEU A 54 6.59 -10.01 -3.47
CA LEU A 54 6.42 -11.12 -4.38
C LEU A 54 5.21 -11.92 -3.95
N ASP A 55 4.40 -12.32 -4.91
CA ASP A 55 3.28 -13.23 -4.69
C ASP A 55 3.55 -14.47 -5.52
N LYS A 56 3.85 -15.57 -4.86
CA LYS A 56 4.24 -16.83 -5.51
C LYS A 56 5.41 -16.62 -6.48
N GLY A 57 6.38 -15.80 -6.07
CA GLY A 57 7.56 -15.50 -6.87
C GLY A 57 7.38 -14.44 -7.94
N LYS A 58 6.17 -13.89 -8.11
CA LYS A 58 5.91 -12.85 -9.10
C LYS A 58 5.87 -11.48 -8.45
N SER A 59 6.37 -10.48 -9.17
CA SER A 59 6.36 -9.10 -8.69
C SER A 59 4.92 -8.61 -8.50
N ASP A 60 4.66 -8.11 -7.30
CA ASP A 60 3.33 -7.61 -6.92
C ASP A 60 3.50 -6.37 -6.03
N PRO A 61 3.98 -5.26 -6.61
CA PRO A 61 4.24 -4.06 -5.82
C PRO A 61 2.95 -3.41 -5.34
N LYS A 62 3.05 -2.77 -4.18
CA LYS A 62 1.93 -2.04 -3.60
C LYS A 62 2.37 -0.63 -3.27
N ILE A 63 1.52 0.34 -3.56
CA ILE A 63 1.83 1.74 -3.26
C ILE A 63 1.15 2.12 -1.96
N LEU A 64 1.92 2.70 -1.05
CA LEU A 64 1.41 3.20 0.23
C LEU A 64 1.02 4.65 0.08
N PHE A 65 -0.24 4.95 0.40
CA PHE A 65 -0.81 6.30 0.35
C PHE A 65 -1.23 6.74 1.74
N ILE A 66 -1.26 8.06 1.94
CA ILE A 66 -1.90 8.65 3.12
C ILE A 66 -3.02 9.57 2.63
N HIS A 67 -4.22 9.33 3.15
CA HIS A 67 -5.38 10.17 2.86
C HIS A 67 -5.46 11.32 3.85
N SER A 68 -6.05 12.44 3.45
CA SER A 68 -6.17 13.64 4.28
C SER A 68 -6.97 13.41 5.57
N SER A 69 -7.78 12.36 5.62
CA SER A 69 -8.53 12.02 6.85
C SER A 69 -7.65 11.42 7.95
N SER A 70 -6.43 11.02 7.62
CA SER A 70 -5.52 10.43 8.62
C SER A 70 -4.89 11.51 9.50
N PRO A 71 -4.70 11.23 10.80
CA PRO A 71 -3.84 12.10 11.62
C PRO A 71 -2.43 12.23 11.09
N LEU A 72 -1.99 11.30 10.23
CA LEU A 72 -0.67 11.32 9.63
C LEU A 72 -0.62 12.09 8.30
N HIS A 73 -1.67 12.81 7.95
CA HIS A 73 -1.80 13.45 6.62
C HIS A 73 -0.69 14.46 6.31
N GLN A 74 0.01 14.98 7.30
CA GLN A 74 1.11 15.92 7.10
C GLN A 74 2.41 15.24 6.67
N ILE A 75 2.49 13.92 6.80
CA ILE A 75 3.67 13.18 6.38
C ILE A 75 3.68 13.08 4.87
N SER A 76 4.82 13.40 4.26
CA SER A 76 4.95 13.47 2.81
C SER A 76 5.94 12.49 2.22
N SER A 77 6.68 11.74 3.04
CA SER A 77 7.69 10.82 2.52
C SER A 77 7.84 9.59 3.41
N LYS A 78 8.39 8.52 2.83
CA LYS A 78 8.72 7.31 3.58
C LYS A 78 9.69 7.62 4.72
N LYS A 79 10.67 8.47 4.47
CA LYS A 79 11.67 8.83 5.46
C LYS A 79 11.03 9.46 6.69
N GLU A 80 10.13 10.40 6.47
CA GLU A 80 9.38 11.08 7.52
C GLU A 80 8.53 10.09 8.32
N LEU A 81 7.84 9.19 7.62
CA LEU A 81 7.01 8.18 8.25
C LEU A 81 7.86 7.26 9.13
N LYS A 82 9.00 6.82 8.61
CA LYS A 82 9.90 5.95 9.35
C LYS A 82 10.47 6.62 10.60
N GLU A 83 10.81 7.89 10.51
CA GLU A 83 11.38 8.63 11.62
C GLU A 83 10.36 8.90 12.72
N LYS A 84 9.15 9.32 12.35
CA LYS A 84 8.12 9.74 13.31
C LYS A 84 7.24 8.60 13.78
N PHE A 85 6.95 7.64 12.91
CA PHE A 85 6.03 6.55 13.20
C PHE A 85 6.57 5.23 12.65
N PRO A 86 7.70 4.75 13.17
CA PRO A 86 8.33 3.53 12.62
C PRO A 86 7.46 2.28 12.73
N GLY A 87 6.56 2.25 13.70
CA GLY A 87 5.66 1.11 13.89
C GLY A 87 4.70 0.90 12.73
N VAL A 88 4.34 1.96 12.01
CA VAL A 88 3.39 1.86 10.89
C VAL A 88 3.95 0.95 9.81
N LEU A 89 5.19 1.19 9.37
CA LEU A 89 5.82 0.37 8.34
C LEU A 89 6.02 -1.07 8.81
N LYS A 90 6.36 -1.25 10.08
CA LYS A 90 6.53 -2.59 10.65
C LYS A 90 5.22 -3.38 10.62
N ILE A 91 4.12 -2.76 11.01
CA ILE A 91 2.82 -3.41 11.01
C ILE A 91 2.41 -3.80 9.59
N ILE A 92 2.58 -2.89 8.64
CA ILE A 92 2.26 -3.17 7.23
C ILE A 92 3.08 -4.35 6.72
N LYS A 93 4.38 -4.35 7.01
CA LYS A 93 5.27 -5.42 6.57
C LYS A 93 4.87 -6.77 7.15
N ILE A 94 4.61 -6.80 8.45
CA ILE A 94 4.18 -8.04 9.12
C ILE A 94 2.88 -8.53 8.50
N TRP A 95 1.93 -7.63 8.30
CA TRP A 95 0.64 -7.99 7.77
C TRP A 95 0.78 -8.57 6.36
N LEU A 96 1.54 -7.91 5.49
CA LEU A 96 1.73 -8.35 4.10
C LEU A 96 2.49 -9.66 4.00
N ASN A 97 3.40 -9.94 4.92
CA ASN A 97 4.10 -11.22 4.94
C ASN A 97 3.20 -12.39 5.35
N ASN A 98 2.08 -12.10 5.98
CA ASN A 98 1.26 -13.14 6.61
C ASN A 98 -0.18 -13.26 6.10
N TYR A 99 -0.64 -12.33 5.27
CA TYR A 99 -2.05 -12.34 4.86
C TYR A 99 -2.34 -13.35 3.75
N LYS A 100 -1.33 -13.73 2.99
CA LYS A 100 -1.41 -14.76 1.97
C LYS A 100 -0.26 -15.73 2.12
N LYS A 101 -0.52 -16.99 1.78
CA LYS A 101 0.54 -17.97 1.66
C LYS A 101 1.44 -17.57 0.49
N GLU A 102 2.75 -17.64 0.69
CA GLU A 102 3.75 -17.33 -0.32
C GLU A 102 3.84 -15.85 -0.71
N SER A 103 3.32 -14.97 0.13
CA SER A 103 3.54 -13.53 -0.02
C SER A 103 4.78 -13.12 0.77
N GLU A 104 5.62 -12.29 0.16
CA GLU A 104 6.87 -11.87 0.78
C GLU A 104 7.18 -10.43 0.47
N VAL A 105 7.44 -9.62 1.52
CA VAL A 105 7.91 -8.25 1.33
C VAL A 105 9.41 -8.28 1.11
N ILE A 106 9.86 -7.76 -0.03
CA ILE A 106 11.28 -7.71 -0.37
C ILE A 106 11.91 -6.44 0.21
N ASP A 107 11.35 -5.28 -0.09
CA ASP A 107 11.83 -4.01 0.44
C ASP A 107 10.72 -2.96 0.41
N ILE A 108 11.01 -1.82 1.03
CA ILE A 108 10.13 -0.66 1.00
C ILE A 108 11.00 0.52 0.58
N GLN A 109 10.62 1.15 -0.54
CA GLN A 109 11.34 2.29 -1.09
C GLN A 109 10.49 3.56 -0.98
N GLY A 110 11.10 4.70 -1.30
CA GLY A 110 10.49 5.99 -1.04
C GLY A 110 9.49 6.46 -2.07
N GLN A 111 8.97 7.65 -1.81
CA GLN A 111 7.94 8.30 -2.63
C GLN A 111 8.35 8.45 -4.09
N LYS A 112 9.59 8.78 -4.36
CA LYS A 112 10.08 8.98 -5.73
C LYS A 112 9.89 7.72 -6.57
N ASN A 113 10.25 6.56 -6.01
CA ASN A 113 10.09 5.29 -6.71
C ASN A 113 8.62 4.91 -6.85
N ALA A 114 7.80 5.23 -5.85
CA ALA A 114 6.36 5.01 -5.92
C ALA A 114 5.74 5.78 -7.08
N ILE A 115 6.03 7.07 -7.16
CA ILE A 115 5.51 7.93 -8.24
C ILE A 115 6.00 7.45 -9.59
N LYS A 116 7.27 7.05 -9.68
CA LYS A 116 7.84 6.55 -10.93
C LYS A 116 7.09 5.31 -11.43
N LEU A 117 6.77 4.38 -10.54
CA LEU A 117 6.03 3.18 -10.92
C LEU A 117 4.60 3.52 -11.36
N ILE A 118 3.93 4.42 -10.65
CA ILE A 118 2.58 4.86 -11.02
C ILE A 118 2.58 5.42 -12.43
N LYS A 119 3.51 6.33 -12.73
CA LYS A 119 3.60 6.94 -14.05
C LYS A 119 3.88 5.92 -15.14
N LYS A 120 4.81 5.01 -14.88
CA LYS A 120 5.17 3.95 -15.83
C LYS A 120 3.99 3.02 -16.10
N SER A 121 3.15 2.78 -15.11
CA SER A 121 2.05 1.83 -15.18
C SER A 121 0.74 2.45 -15.65
N THR A 122 0.69 3.78 -15.80
CA THR A 122 -0.53 4.47 -16.22
C THR A 122 -0.90 4.10 -17.66
N ILE A 123 -2.15 3.71 -17.85
CA ILE A 123 -2.70 3.39 -19.17
C ILE A 123 -3.01 4.69 -19.90
N LYS A 124 -2.52 4.82 -21.11
CA LYS A 124 -2.76 6.02 -21.93
C LYS A 124 -3.97 5.87 -22.82
#